data_e432257c09b0dc889e148854ecc8a224
#
_entry.id   e432257c09b0dc889e148854ecc8a224
#
_cell.length_a   1.000
_cell.length_b   1.000
_cell.length_c   1.000
_cell.angle_alpha   90.00
_cell.angle_beta   90.00
_cell.angle_gamma   90.00
#
_symmetry.space_group_name_H-M   'P 1'
#
loop_
_entity.id
_entity.type
_entity.pdbx_description
1 polymer ?
#
loop_
_entity_poly.entity_id
_entity_poly.type
_entity_poly.pdbx_seq_one_letter_code
_entity_poly.pdbx_strand_id
1 'polypeptide(L)' 'MQTTIKEQIQIAESRLTLYYKAEKAILSGQSYEVEGLKLTRANLKDVQNMIAALENKISALKFRQRGRAKYRIVRPGW' A
#
# COMPACT_ATOMS: atom_id res chain seq x y z
N MET A 1 -2.71 -21.33 -3.36
CA MET A 1 -1.82 -20.82 -4.33
C MET A 1 -0.98 -19.69 -3.82
N GLN A 2 0.27 -19.68 -4.15
CA GLN A 2 1.15 -18.66 -3.65
C GLN A 2 1.40 -17.59 -4.67
N THR A 3 1.46 -16.35 -4.23
CA THR A 3 1.82 -15.25 -5.11
C THR A 3 3.29 -14.92 -4.92
N THR A 4 3.92 -14.45 -5.96
CA THR A 4 5.30 -14.03 -5.88
C THR A 4 5.35 -12.68 -5.16
N ILE A 5 6.55 -12.28 -4.73
CA ILE A 5 6.71 -10.98 -4.12
C ILE A 5 6.32 -9.88 -5.10
N LYS A 6 6.68 -10.05 -6.36
CA LYS A 6 6.34 -9.06 -7.38
C LYS A 6 4.83 -8.90 -7.50
N GLU A 7 4.09 -10.02 -7.50
CA GLU A 7 2.64 -9.97 -7.57
C GLU A 7 2.04 -9.32 -6.34
N GLN A 8 2.60 -9.61 -5.18
CA GLN A 8 2.11 -9.01 -3.95
C GLN A 8 2.29 -7.50 -3.97
N ILE A 9 3.42 -7.04 -4.49
CA ILE A 9 3.67 -5.60 -4.61
C ILE A 9 2.64 -4.98 -5.54
N GLN A 10 2.38 -5.62 -6.67
CA GLN A 10 1.42 -5.08 -7.63
C GLN A 10 0.01 -5.00 -7.04
N ILE A 11 -0.39 -6.02 -6.33
CA ILE A 11 -1.71 -6.02 -5.69
C ILE A 11 -1.80 -4.91 -4.65
N ALA A 12 -0.76 -4.77 -3.83
CA ALA A 12 -0.76 -3.74 -2.80
C ALA A 12 -0.76 -2.34 -3.41
N GLU A 13 -0.01 -2.15 -4.51
CA GLU A 13 0.02 -0.85 -5.18
C GLU A 13 -1.32 -0.50 -5.80
N SER A 14 -2.01 -1.49 -6.35
CA SER A 14 -3.34 -1.26 -6.90
C SER A 14 -4.31 -0.81 -5.81
N ARG A 15 -4.26 -1.47 -4.66
CA ARG A 15 -5.11 -1.09 -3.54
C ARG A 15 -4.76 0.29 -3.02
N LEU A 16 -3.48 0.57 -2.93
CA LEU A 16 -3.03 1.87 -2.46
C LEU A 16 -3.58 2.99 -3.33
N THR A 17 -3.56 2.77 -4.65
CA THR A 17 -4.10 3.75 -5.58
C THR A 17 -5.58 4.02 -5.31
N LEU A 18 -6.34 2.97 -5.03
CA LEU A 18 -7.77 3.13 -4.73
C LEU A 18 -7.97 3.91 -3.43
N TYR A 19 -7.15 3.66 -2.43
CA TYR A 19 -7.29 4.37 -1.16
C TYR A 19 -6.82 5.82 -1.27
N TYR A 20 -5.84 6.11 -2.11
CA TYR A 20 -5.48 7.50 -2.38
C TYR A 20 -6.66 8.24 -3.02
N LYS A 21 -7.33 7.60 -3.97
CA LYS A 21 -8.50 8.21 -4.61
C LYS A 21 -9.63 8.41 -3.61
N ALA A 22 -9.81 7.44 -2.72
CA ALA A 22 -10.83 7.56 -1.69
C ALA A 22 -10.53 8.73 -0.77
N GLU A 23 -9.29 8.87 -0.34
CA GLU A 23 -8.91 9.97 0.53
C GLU A 23 -9.18 11.31 -0.15
N LYS A 24 -8.79 11.43 -1.40
CA LYS A 24 -8.98 12.67 -2.14
C LYS A 24 -10.47 13.01 -2.25
N ALA A 25 -11.30 12.03 -2.56
CA ALA A 25 -12.74 12.26 -2.68
C ALA A 25 -13.34 12.67 -1.34
N ILE A 26 -12.96 11.99 -0.29
CA ILE A 26 -13.49 12.27 1.04
C ILE A 26 -13.10 13.69 1.49
N LEU A 27 -11.86 14.07 1.24
CA LEU A 27 -11.41 15.41 1.59
C LEU A 27 -12.12 16.48 0.78
N SER A 28 -12.64 16.10 -0.39
CA SER A 28 -13.42 17.01 -1.21
C SER A 28 -14.90 17.01 -0.84
N GLY A 29 -15.28 16.28 0.20
CA GLY A 29 -16.67 16.22 0.63
C GLY A 29 -17.49 15.16 -0.07
N GLN A 30 -16.86 14.24 -0.79
CA GLN A 30 -17.57 13.20 -1.51
C GLN A 30 -17.27 11.84 -0.91
N SER A 31 -18.14 10.87 -1.19
CA SER A 31 -17.86 9.50 -0.77
C SER A 31 -17.17 8.76 -1.90
N TYR A 32 -16.58 7.61 -1.59
CA TYR A 32 -15.90 6.82 -2.58
C TYR A 32 -16.07 5.34 -2.22
N GLU A 33 -16.24 4.52 -3.23
CA GLU A 33 -16.44 3.10 -3.01
C GLU A 33 -15.19 2.32 -3.34
N VAL A 34 -14.72 1.50 -2.39
CA VAL A 34 -13.57 0.65 -2.59
C VAL A 34 -13.99 -0.76 -2.29
N GLU A 35 -13.91 -1.62 -3.29
CA GLU A 35 -14.25 -3.04 -3.12
C GLU A 35 -15.62 -3.26 -2.49
N GLY A 36 -16.59 -2.47 -2.95
CA GLY A 36 -17.95 -2.61 -2.48
C GLY A 36 -18.25 -1.89 -1.19
N LEU A 37 -17.27 -1.29 -0.57
CA LEU A 37 -17.47 -0.60 0.69
C LEU A 37 -17.47 0.91 0.45
N LYS A 38 -18.55 1.56 0.86
CA LYS A 38 -18.68 2.99 0.68
C LYS A 38 -17.96 3.71 1.81
N LEU A 39 -17.00 4.53 1.45
CA LEU A 39 -16.19 5.27 2.42
C LEU A 39 -16.59 6.73 2.41
N THR A 40 -16.77 7.29 3.58
CA THR A 40 -17.21 8.66 3.74
C THR A 40 -16.26 9.37 4.68
N ARG A 41 -16.56 10.63 4.97
CA ARG A 41 -15.73 11.40 5.88
C ARG A 41 -15.60 10.71 7.24
N ALA A 42 -16.61 9.99 7.68
CA ALA A 42 -16.53 9.28 8.94
C ALA A 42 -15.43 8.20 8.92
N ASN A 43 -15.03 7.77 7.73
CA ASN A 43 -14.04 6.74 7.59
C ASN A 43 -12.66 7.28 7.24
N LEU A 44 -12.49 8.60 7.27
CA LEU A 44 -11.24 9.20 6.81
C LEU A 44 -10.03 8.67 7.57
N LYS A 45 -10.15 8.55 8.88
CA LYS A 45 -9.02 8.05 9.66
C LYS A 45 -8.68 6.61 9.28
N ASP A 46 -9.70 5.79 9.06
CA ASP A 46 -9.48 4.40 8.65
C ASP A 46 -8.83 4.34 7.28
N VAL A 47 -9.23 5.23 6.37
CA VAL A 47 -8.63 5.30 5.05
C VAL A 47 -7.16 5.67 5.17
N GLN A 48 -6.85 6.66 5.99
CA GLN A 48 -5.47 7.09 6.16
C GLN A 48 -4.62 6.01 6.82
N ASN A 49 -5.20 5.27 7.78
CA ASN A 49 -4.49 4.17 8.41
C ASN A 49 -4.21 3.06 7.40
N MET A 50 -5.17 2.80 6.50
CA MET A 50 -4.97 1.79 5.47
C MET A 50 -3.88 2.20 4.49
N ILE A 51 -3.84 3.48 4.15
CA ILE A 51 -2.79 4.00 3.27
C ILE A 51 -1.43 3.78 3.91
N ALA A 52 -1.28 4.13 5.18
CA ALA A 52 -0.01 3.95 5.86
C ALA A 52 0.37 2.47 5.92
N ALA A 53 -0.59 1.60 6.20
CA ALA A 53 -0.32 0.17 6.26
C ALA A 53 0.12 -0.37 4.91
N LEU A 54 -0.54 0.08 3.82
CA LEU A 54 -0.17 -0.38 2.49
C LEU A 54 1.19 0.15 2.07
N GLU A 55 1.48 1.40 2.39
CA GLU A 55 2.80 1.96 2.08
C GLU A 55 3.89 1.20 2.80
N ASN A 56 3.67 0.87 4.06
CA ASN A 56 4.64 0.11 4.83
C ASN A 56 4.80 -1.30 4.28
N LYS A 57 3.70 -1.92 3.89
CA LYS A 57 3.74 -3.26 3.33
C LYS A 57 4.53 -3.28 2.03
N ILE A 58 4.27 -2.31 1.16
CA ILE A 58 4.95 -2.22 -0.12
C ILE A 58 6.44 -1.99 0.09
N SER A 59 6.77 -1.11 1.01
CA SER A 59 8.16 -0.83 1.33
C SER A 59 8.88 -2.08 1.82
N ALA A 60 8.23 -2.82 2.71
CA ALA A 60 8.81 -4.05 3.23
C ALA A 60 8.99 -5.11 2.14
N LEU A 61 7.98 -5.23 1.26
CA LEU A 61 8.08 -6.19 0.17
C LEU A 61 9.20 -5.83 -0.80
N LYS A 62 9.31 -4.55 -1.12
CA LYS A 62 10.37 -4.12 -2.02
C LYS A 62 11.74 -4.31 -1.40
N PHE A 63 11.85 -4.08 -0.11
CA PHE A 63 13.11 -4.29 0.58
C PHE A 63 13.49 -5.77 0.53
N ARG A 64 12.55 -6.67 0.78
CA ARG A 64 12.80 -8.10 0.70
C ARG A 64 13.21 -8.51 -0.70
N GLN A 65 12.54 -7.95 -1.70
CA GLN A 65 12.83 -8.27 -3.08
C GLN A 65 14.26 -7.88 -3.44
N ARG A 66 14.67 -6.69 -3.03
CA ARG A 66 16.03 -6.24 -3.28
C ARG A 66 17.04 -7.01 -2.45
N GLY A 67 16.70 -7.26 -1.21
CA GLY A 67 17.58 -7.96 -0.32
C GLY A 67 17.91 -9.34 -0.78
N ARG A 68 16.94 -10.01 -1.41
CA ARG A 68 17.19 -11.29 -1.92
C ARG A 68 18.26 -11.28 -2.94
N ALA A 69 18.35 -10.28 -3.73
CA ALA A 69 19.31 -10.23 -4.80
C ALA A 69 20.60 -9.61 -4.38
N LYS A 70 20.58 -8.68 -3.47
CA LYS A 70 21.78 -7.98 -3.16
C LYS A 70 22.19 -7.87 -1.75
N TYR A 71 21.56 -8.53 -0.87
CA TYR A 71 21.84 -8.28 0.50
C TYR A 71 23.25 -8.52 0.92
N ARG A 72 23.97 -9.31 0.19
CA ARG A 72 25.27 -9.54 0.57
C ARG A 72 26.14 -8.40 0.37
N ILE A 73 25.74 -7.47 -0.35
CA ILE A 73 26.52 -6.40 -0.62
C ILE A 73 26.56 -5.45 0.40
N VAL A 74 25.79 -5.50 1.17
CA VAL A 74 25.61 -4.62 2.06
C VAL A 74 26.45 -4.40 2.98
N ARG A 75 26.97 -4.48 3.43
CA ARG A 75 27.58 -4.18 4.35
C ARG A 75 28.23 -3.39 4.39
N PRO A 76 28.31 -2.78 4.56
CA PRO A 76 28.92 -1.97 4.47
C PRO A 76 29.76 -1.81 5.08
N GLY A 77 30.08 -2.10 5.10
CA GLY A 77 30.90 -1.96 5.52
C GLY A 77 31.11 -1.03 6.07
N TRP A 78 31.15 -0.86 6.25
CA TRP A 78 31.39 0.06 6.79
C TRP A 78 31.69 -0.17 7.53
#